data_52b26df8cd08871d8bf2a2412ef36df0
#
_entry.id   52b26df8cd08871d8bf2a2412ef36df0
#
_cell.length_a   1.000
_cell.length_b   1.000
_cell.length_c   1.000
_cell.angle_alpha   90.00
_cell.angle_beta   90.00
_cell.angle_gamma   90.00
#
_symmetry.space_group_name_H-M   'P 1'
#
loop_
_entity.id
_entity.type
_entity.pdbx_description
1 polymer ?
#
loop_
_entity_poly.entity_id
_entity_poly.type
_entity_poly.pdbx_seq_one_letter_code
_entity_poly.pdbx_strand_id
1 'polypeptide(L)'
;LPVIWKFLPESISFMVKQNRQAEAREIVRRMAPDLKVTENTVFTLPQENVPEAANVVSLFRRGRAVNTLLFWVAFFTCLLTMYALSSWLPKLMMAAGYSMDNSLMFMMVMNVGAVVGIVGGGILADRFHLKPVLMFLGIMGAIVMSSMGFASNQFLLYILVFLAGAASIGSQMLLYSYVAQYYPLAVRSTGIGWSSAIGRMGAIVGPILIGGLLGMNLPAHFNFMAVGLPVLITAIAVALIMHENEANKIGSVEPAVSKA
;
A
#
# COMPACT_ATOMS: atom_id res chain seq x y z
N LEU A 1 -20.56 -6.22 -14.65
CA LEU A 1 -19.78 -7.34 -15.23
C LEU A 1 -19.76 -7.32 -16.77
N PRO A 2 -20.90 -7.25 -17.54
CA PRO A 2 -20.87 -7.30 -19.01
C PRO A 2 -20.10 -6.15 -19.67
N VAL A 3 -20.07 -4.97 -19.07
CA VAL A 3 -19.30 -3.82 -19.58
C VAL A 3 -17.80 -4.07 -19.47
N ILE A 4 -17.35 -4.62 -18.35
CA ILE A 4 -15.94 -4.95 -18.12
C ILE A 4 -15.48 -6.02 -19.14
N TRP A 5 -16.30 -7.04 -19.37
CA TRP A 5 -16.02 -8.13 -20.31
C TRP A 5 -15.88 -7.64 -21.76
N LYS A 6 -16.59 -6.57 -22.11
CA LYS A 6 -16.59 -6.00 -23.48
C LYS A 6 -15.44 -5.01 -23.71
N PHE A 7 -14.99 -4.31 -22.67
CA PHE A 7 -14.04 -3.20 -22.81
C PHE A 7 -12.65 -3.48 -22.23
N LEU A 8 -12.49 -4.49 -21.35
CA LEU A 8 -11.17 -4.81 -20.81
C LEU A 8 -10.46 -5.85 -21.69
N PRO A 9 -9.35 -5.50 -22.36
CA PRO A 9 -8.55 -6.47 -23.09
C PRO A 9 -7.92 -7.49 -22.12
N GLU A 10 -7.74 -8.71 -22.56
CA GLU A 10 -6.99 -9.72 -21.82
C GLU A 10 -5.56 -9.26 -21.56
N SER A 11 -4.95 -9.73 -20.46
CA SER A 11 -3.59 -9.31 -20.15
C SER A 11 -2.59 -9.86 -21.20
N ILE A 12 -1.61 -9.03 -21.58
CA ILE A 12 -0.57 -9.40 -22.55
C ILE A 12 0.16 -10.69 -22.11
N SER A 13 0.45 -10.80 -20.80
CA SER A 13 1.11 -11.99 -20.24
C SER A 13 0.28 -13.26 -20.40
N PHE A 14 -1.05 -13.16 -20.32
CA PHE A 14 -1.95 -14.29 -20.52
C PHE A 14 -2.00 -14.72 -21.97
N MET A 15 -2.05 -13.76 -22.92
CA MET A 15 -2.03 -14.03 -24.36
C MET A 15 -0.72 -14.68 -24.79
N VAL A 16 0.42 -14.20 -24.26
CA VAL A 16 1.74 -14.79 -24.53
C VAL A 16 1.81 -16.22 -24.00
N LYS A 17 1.26 -16.51 -22.83
CA LYS A 17 1.14 -17.89 -22.30
C LYS A 17 0.34 -18.82 -23.20
N GLN A 18 -0.71 -18.31 -23.84
CA GLN A 18 -1.54 -19.05 -24.78
C GLN A 18 -1.00 -19.08 -26.22
N ASN A 19 0.20 -18.57 -26.45
CA ASN A 19 0.83 -18.45 -27.76
C ASN A 19 0.04 -17.57 -28.76
N ARG A 20 -0.82 -16.66 -28.27
CA ARG A 20 -1.63 -15.71 -29.07
C ARG A 20 -0.83 -14.44 -29.36
N GLN A 21 0.33 -14.58 -30.04
CA GLN A 21 1.29 -13.50 -30.28
C GLN A 21 0.71 -12.36 -31.16
N ALA A 22 -0.16 -12.68 -32.11
CA ALA A 22 -0.75 -11.69 -33.02
C ALA A 22 -1.62 -10.68 -32.27
N GLU A 23 -2.47 -11.15 -31.35
CA GLU A 23 -3.33 -10.31 -30.54
C GLU A 23 -2.55 -9.50 -29.49
N ALA A 24 -1.53 -10.11 -28.90
CA ALA A 24 -0.62 -9.40 -28.01
C ALA A 24 0.06 -8.21 -28.71
N ARG A 25 0.51 -8.39 -29.97
CA ARG A 25 1.11 -7.32 -30.78
C ARG A 25 0.14 -6.17 -31.04
N GLU A 26 -1.10 -6.47 -31.35
CA GLU A 26 -2.11 -5.44 -31.62
C GLU A 26 -2.41 -4.60 -30.37
N ILE A 27 -2.51 -5.24 -29.20
CA ILE A 27 -2.72 -4.54 -27.94
C ILE A 27 -1.51 -3.66 -27.60
N VAL A 28 -0.28 -4.18 -27.75
CA VAL A 28 0.93 -3.38 -27.49
C VAL A 28 1.02 -2.19 -28.43
N ARG A 29 0.69 -2.33 -29.71
CA ARG A 29 0.65 -1.19 -30.66
C ARG A 29 -0.33 -0.10 -30.23
N ARG A 30 -1.48 -0.48 -29.63
CA ARG A 30 -2.47 0.48 -29.12
C ARG A 30 -2.02 1.16 -27.82
N MET A 31 -1.37 0.41 -26.93
CA MET A 31 -0.96 0.92 -25.62
C MET A 31 0.35 1.70 -25.63
N ALA A 32 1.25 1.37 -26.55
CA ALA A 32 2.56 1.99 -26.66
C ALA A 32 2.90 2.25 -28.15
N PRO A 33 2.31 3.30 -28.75
CA PRO A 33 2.51 3.62 -30.17
C PRO A 33 3.98 3.95 -30.53
N ASP A 34 4.77 4.36 -29.55
CA ASP A 34 6.20 4.69 -29.70
C ASP A 34 7.08 3.44 -29.87
N LEU A 35 6.59 2.25 -29.55
CA LEU A 35 7.31 1.00 -29.73
C LEU A 35 7.15 0.49 -31.17
N LYS A 36 8.26 0.30 -31.86
CA LYS A 36 8.29 -0.31 -33.22
C LYS A 36 8.01 -1.81 -33.13
N VAL A 37 6.73 -2.18 -33.02
CA VAL A 37 6.30 -3.57 -33.03
C VAL A 37 6.11 -4.03 -34.47
N THR A 38 6.98 -4.90 -34.96
CA THR A 38 6.90 -5.53 -36.29
C THR A 38 6.12 -6.85 -36.23
N GLU A 39 5.77 -7.40 -37.39
CA GLU A 39 5.07 -8.70 -37.47
C GLU A 39 5.90 -9.86 -36.89
N ASN A 40 7.23 -9.73 -36.97
CA ASN A 40 8.18 -10.71 -36.45
C ASN A 40 8.53 -10.50 -34.97
N THR A 41 7.95 -9.50 -34.28
CA THR A 41 8.22 -9.28 -32.88
C THR A 41 7.56 -10.40 -32.05
N VAL A 42 8.38 -11.20 -31.37
CA VAL A 42 7.92 -12.27 -30.46
C VAL A 42 8.05 -11.76 -29.03
N PHE A 43 6.92 -11.71 -28.35
CA PHE A 43 6.92 -11.43 -26.92
C PHE A 43 7.23 -12.73 -26.17
N THR A 44 8.29 -12.72 -25.41
CA THR A 44 8.64 -13.79 -24.49
C THR A 44 8.37 -13.32 -23.07
N LEU A 45 7.74 -14.16 -22.26
CA LEU A 45 7.72 -13.91 -20.83
C LEU A 45 9.15 -14.09 -20.31
N PRO A 46 9.61 -13.27 -19.36
CA PRO A 46 10.88 -13.53 -18.69
C PRO A 46 10.87 -14.99 -18.22
N GLN A 47 11.80 -15.79 -18.73
CA GLN A 47 11.99 -17.15 -18.23
C GLN A 47 12.50 -17.02 -16.79
N GLU A 48 11.61 -17.05 -15.82
CA GLU A 48 12.00 -17.33 -14.47
C GLU A 48 12.49 -18.78 -14.45
N ASN A 49 13.82 -18.93 -14.52
CA ASN A 49 14.49 -20.20 -14.36
C ASN A 49 14.09 -20.77 -12.99
N VAL A 50 13.31 -21.86 -13.03
CA VAL A 50 12.65 -22.58 -11.95
C VAL A 50 11.32 -21.95 -11.51
N PRO A 51 10.19 -22.67 -11.65
CA PRO A 51 8.94 -22.25 -11.01
C PRO A 51 9.16 -22.30 -9.50
N GLU A 52 9.43 -21.13 -8.91
CA GLU A 52 9.41 -21.00 -7.46
C GLU A 52 7.99 -21.38 -7.03
N ALA A 53 7.84 -22.50 -6.34
CA ALA A 53 6.52 -22.90 -5.86
C ALA A 53 5.91 -21.72 -5.11
N ALA A 54 4.69 -21.32 -5.51
CA ALA A 54 4.00 -20.15 -4.96
C ALA A 54 3.50 -20.43 -3.52
N ASN A 55 4.42 -20.85 -2.64
CA ASN A 55 4.15 -21.11 -1.23
C ASN A 55 4.81 -20.04 -0.35
N VAL A 56 4.35 -19.97 0.91
CA VAL A 56 4.85 -18.98 1.90
C VAL A 56 6.35 -19.05 2.09
N VAL A 57 6.93 -20.26 2.04
CA VAL A 57 8.36 -20.49 2.26
C VAL A 57 9.20 -19.76 1.19
N SER A 58 8.66 -19.62 -0.03
CA SER A 58 9.35 -18.92 -1.11
C SER A 58 9.55 -17.42 -0.83
N LEU A 59 8.71 -16.81 0.02
CA LEU A 59 8.86 -15.41 0.44
C LEU A 59 10.10 -15.19 1.31
N PHE A 60 10.57 -16.23 1.99
CA PHE A 60 11.73 -16.17 2.88
C PHE A 60 13.03 -16.61 2.23
N ARG A 61 12.97 -17.11 0.98
CA ARG A 61 14.16 -17.52 0.23
C ARG A 61 14.90 -16.34 -0.38
N ARG A 62 16.12 -16.56 -0.83
CA ARG A 62 16.95 -15.59 -1.55
C ARG A 62 17.19 -14.28 -0.79
N GLY A 63 17.33 -14.31 0.53
CA GLY A 63 17.60 -13.12 1.35
C GLY A 63 16.40 -12.20 1.61
N ARG A 64 15.19 -12.57 1.13
CA ARG A 64 13.98 -11.75 1.28
C ARG A 64 13.32 -11.81 2.65
N ALA A 65 13.79 -12.69 3.54
CA ALA A 65 13.15 -12.96 4.83
C ALA A 65 12.92 -11.68 5.67
N VAL A 66 13.95 -10.85 5.82
CA VAL A 66 13.86 -9.61 6.61
C VAL A 66 12.84 -8.65 6.00
N ASN A 67 12.89 -8.45 4.68
CA ASN A 67 11.97 -7.55 4.00
C ASN A 67 10.52 -8.08 4.04
N THR A 68 10.33 -9.39 3.96
CA THR A 68 9.01 -10.02 4.13
C THR A 68 8.43 -9.73 5.52
N LEU A 69 9.22 -9.88 6.58
CA LEU A 69 8.78 -9.55 7.94
C LEU A 69 8.51 -8.05 8.10
N LEU A 70 9.33 -7.19 7.52
CA LEU A 70 9.11 -5.75 7.55
C LEU A 70 7.81 -5.35 6.82
N PHE A 71 7.49 -5.97 5.67
CA PHE A 71 6.20 -5.78 5.03
C PHE A 71 5.04 -6.24 5.91
N TRP A 72 5.17 -7.39 6.58
CA TRP A 72 4.15 -7.88 7.49
C TRP A 72 3.92 -6.93 8.67
N VAL A 73 4.99 -6.41 9.27
CA VAL A 73 4.90 -5.39 10.33
C VAL A 73 4.24 -4.12 9.79
N ALA A 74 4.66 -3.64 8.61
CA ALA A 74 4.08 -2.43 8.01
C ALA A 74 2.58 -2.60 7.71
N PHE A 75 2.17 -3.73 7.15
CA PHE A 75 0.75 -4.01 6.90
C PHE A 75 -0.05 -4.16 8.19
N PHE A 76 0.48 -4.87 9.18
CA PHE A 76 -0.16 -5.06 10.46
C PHE A 76 -0.41 -3.71 11.15
N THR A 77 0.61 -2.88 11.29
CA THR A 77 0.52 -1.59 11.99
C THR A 77 -0.30 -0.57 11.21
N CYS A 78 -0.22 -0.57 9.88
CA CYS A 78 -1.01 0.31 9.02
C CYS A 78 -2.51 -0.02 9.12
N LEU A 79 -2.90 -1.30 8.99
CA LEU A 79 -4.30 -1.70 9.10
C LEU A 79 -4.81 -1.58 10.53
N LEU A 80 -3.97 -1.87 11.54
CA LEU A 80 -4.30 -1.62 12.95
C LEU A 80 -4.75 -0.16 13.13
N THR A 81 -3.92 0.80 12.70
CA THR A 81 -4.25 2.23 12.83
C THR A 81 -5.50 2.62 12.06
N MET A 82 -5.59 2.18 10.80
CA MET A 82 -6.73 2.51 9.94
C MET A 82 -8.06 2.06 10.58
N TYR A 83 -8.13 0.81 11.02
CA TYR A 83 -9.35 0.27 11.62
C TYR A 83 -9.61 0.78 13.03
N ALA A 84 -8.56 1.01 13.83
CA ALA A 84 -8.69 1.67 15.12
C ALA A 84 -9.30 3.07 14.97
N LEU A 85 -8.76 3.88 14.07
CA LEU A 85 -9.25 5.24 13.82
C LEU A 85 -10.68 5.22 13.24
N SER A 86 -10.94 4.43 12.22
CA SER A 86 -12.28 4.34 11.60
C SER A 86 -13.36 3.88 12.56
N SER A 87 -13.04 2.97 13.50
CA SER A 87 -14.02 2.44 14.45
C SER A 87 -14.26 3.36 15.64
N TRP A 88 -13.23 4.10 16.08
CA TRP A 88 -13.26 4.81 17.34
C TRP A 88 -13.19 6.33 17.22
N LEU A 89 -12.93 6.89 16.02
CA LEU A 89 -12.81 8.34 15.83
C LEU A 89 -13.99 9.11 16.43
N PRO A 90 -15.29 8.75 16.20
CA PRO A 90 -16.39 9.46 16.79
C PRO A 90 -16.34 9.43 18.34
N LYS A 91 -16.04 8.28 18.92
CA LYS A 91 -15.95 8.15 20.40
C LYS A 91 -14.75 8.91 20.97
N LEU A 92 -13.60 8.90 20.26
CA LEU A 92 -12.42 9.68 20.65
C LEU A 92 -12.72 11.18 20.64
N MET A 93 -13.48 11.66 19.65
CA MET A 93 -13.89 13.06 19.56
C MET A 93 -14.90 13.42 20.67
N MET A 94 -15.85 12.53 20.97
CA MET A 94 -16.76 12.71 22.09
C MET A 94 -16.03 12.74 23.45
N ALA A 95 -15.03 11.88 23.63
CA ALA A 95 -14.18 11.87 24.83
C ALA A 95 -13.33 13.17 24.92
N ALA A 96 -13.04 13.81 23.80
CA ALA A 96 -12.38 15.12 23.73
C ALA A 96 -13.36 16.31 23.92
N GLY A 97 -14.66 16.06 24.18
CA GLY A 97 -15.67 17.07 24.48
C GLY A 97 -16.51 17.55 23.30
N TYR A 98 -16.42 16.90 22.12
CA TYR A 98 -17.23 17.27 20.95
C TYR A 98 -18.60 16.56 20.96
N SER A 99 -19.62 17.21 20.36
CA SER A 99 -20.95 16.62 20.20
C SER A 99 -20.94 15.42 19.22
N MET A 100 -21.96 14.57 19.27
CA MET A 100 -22.09 13.41 18.38
C MET A 100 -22.12 13.83 16.90
N ASP A 101 -22.89 14.88 16.57
CA ASP A 101 -23.00 15.38 15.18
C ASP A 101 -21.66 15.86 14.64
N ASN A 102 -20.91 16.63 15.43
CA ASN A 102 -19.56 17.03 15.07
C ASN A 102 -18.60 15.85 14.91
N SER A 103 -18.78 14.81 15.76
CA SER A 103 -17.95 13.60 15.70
C SER A 103 -18.15 12.80 14.41
N LEU A 104 -19.38 12.76 13.88
CA LEU A 104 -19.67 12.17 12.56
C LEU A 104 -19.09 12.99 11.42
N MET A 105 -19.12 14.34 11.53
CA MET A 105 -18.46 15.22 10.54
C MET A 105 -16.96 14.96 10.46
N PHE A 106 -16.27 14.72 11.57
CA PHE A 106 -14.87 14.34 11.56
C PHE A 106 -14.63 13.05 10.74
N MET A 107 -15.53 12.07 10.85
CA MET A 107 -15.43 10.84 10.05
C MET A 107 -15.59 11.10 8.54
N MET A 108 -16.49 12.00 8.15
CA MET A 108 -16.62 12.42 6.75
C MET A 108 -15.35 13.10 6.25
N VAL A 109 -14.80 14.04 7.01
CA VAL A 109 -13.55 14.75 6.68
C VAL A 109 -12.39 13.78 6.56
N MET A 110 -12.29 12.78 7.44
CA MET A 110 -11.28 11.73 7.36
C MET A 110 -11.37 10.95 6.03
N ASN A 111 -12.59 10.57 5.61
CA ASN A 111 -12.79 9.85 4.34
C ASN A 111 -12.45 10.71 3.11
N VAL A 112 -12.76 12.01 3.13
CA VAL A 112 -12.34 12.94 2.07
C VAL A 112 -10.81 13.03 2.03
N GLY A 113 -10.17 13.15 3.20
CA GLY A 113 -8.71 13.09 3.31
C GLY A 113 -8.13 11.79 2.75
N ALA A 114 -8.77 10.65 3.01
CA ALA A 114 -8.38 9.34 2.47
C ALA A 114 -8.35 9.33 0.93
N VAL A 115 -9.40 9.85 0.28
CA VAL A 115 -9.46 9.93 -1.18
C VAL A 115 -8.31 10.80 -1.72
N VAL A 116 -8.09 11.97 -1.12
CA VAL A 116 -6.99 12.85 -1.50
C VAL A 116 -5.63 12.19 -1.26
N GLY A 117 -5.49 11.46 -0.16
CA GLY A 117 -4.27 10.72 0.17
C GLY A 117 -3.96 9.60 -0.82
N ILE A 118 -4.97 8.86 -1.28
CA ILE A 118 -4.80 7.81 -2.30
C ILE A 118 -4.35 8.43 -3.63
N VAL A 119 -5.08 9.43 -4.13
CA VAL A 119 -4.78 10.05 -5.42
C VAL A 119 -3.47 10.84 -5.36
N GLY A 120 -3.33 11.70 -4.37
CA GLY A 120 -2.12 12.52 -4.19
C GLY A 120 -0.88 11.68 -3.88
N GLY A 121 -1.03 10.67 -3.02
CA GLY A 121 0.04 9.70 -2.73
C GLY A 121 0.47 8.92 -3.96
N GLY A 122 -0.47 8.51 -4.83
CA GLY A 122 -0.17 7.87 -6.11
C GLY A 122 0.63 8.78 -7.03
N ILE A 123 0.18 10.01 -7.25
CA ILE A 123 0.90 11.00 -8.08
C ILE A 123 2.30 11.30 -7.52
N LEU A 124 2.42 11.44 -6.19
CA LEU A 124 3.73 11.63 -5.57
C LEU A 124 4.63 10.39 -5.74
N ALA A 125 4.06 9.19 -5.63
CA ALA A 125 4.81 7.94 -5.77
C ALA A 125 5.34 7.75 -7.19
N ASP A 126 4.59 8.17 -8.21
CA ASP A 126 5.03 8.16 -9.61
C ASP A 126 6.22 9.12 -9.83
N ARG A 127 6.25 10.25 -9.10
CA ARG A 127 7.30 11.27 -9.24
C ARG A 127 8.53 11.02 -8.36
N PHE A 128 8.33 10.54 -7.13
CA PHE A 128 9.38 10.45 -6.08
C PHE A 128 9.70 9.03 -5.63
N HIS A 129 9.17 8.00 -6.28
CA HIS A 129 9.19 6.60 -5.87
C HIS A 129 8.33 6.29 -4.61
N LEU A 130 7.93 5.03 -4.46
CA LEU A 130 7.00 4.58 -3.41
C LEU A 130 7.57 4.69 -1.99
N LYS A 131 8.84 4.30 -1.80
CA LYS A 131 9.47 4.23 -0.47
C LYS A 131 9.50 5.59 0.24
N PRO A 132 10.07 6.67 -0.33
CA PRO A 132 10.12 7.98 0.34
C PRO A 132 8.72 8.57 0.57
N VAL A 133 7.77 8.33 -0.33
CA VAL A 133 6.39 8.81 -0.15
C VAL A 133 5.70 8.08 1.01
N LEU A 134 5.87 6.78 1.13
CA LEU A 134 5.37 6.00 2.27
C LEU A 134 5.98 6.44 3.60
N MET A 135 7.28 6.70 3.63
CA MET A 135 7.98 7.24 4.81
C MET A 135 7.42 8.61 5.19
N PHE A 136 7.26 9.51 4.21
CA PHE A 136 6.70 10.84 4.44
C PHE A 136 5.28 10.77 5.01
N LEU A 137 4.38 9.97 4.38
CA LEU A 137 3.01 9.79 4.87
C LEU A 137 2.97 9.16 6.26
N GLY A 138 3.85 8.20 6.54
CA GLY A 138 3.93 7.56 7.85
C GLY A 138 4.40 8.53 8.93
N ILE A 139 5.46 9.30 8.70
CA ILE A 139 5.96 10.29 9.67
C ILE A 139 4.93 11.41 9.86
N MET A 140 4.39 11.95 8.76
CA MET A 140 3.34 12.95 8.81
C MET A 140 2.12 12.44 9.60
N GLY A 141 1.66 11.21 9.31
CA GLY A 141 0.53 10.59 10.00
C GLY A 141 0.77 10.42 11.50
N ALA A 142 1.97 9.99 11.91
CA ALA A 142 2.33 9.85 13.32
C ALA A 142 2.30 11.20 14.07
N ILE A 143 2.86 12.24 13.46
CA ILE A 143 2.86 13.60 14.02
C ILE A 143 1.43 14.14 14.12
N VAL A 144 0.67 14.05 13.04
CA VAL A 144 -0.71 14.53 12.94
C VAL A 144 -1.60 13.84 13.98
N MET A 145 -1.57 12.52 14.05
CA MET A 145 -2.40 11.76 15.00
C MET A 145 -2.03 12.07 16.44
N SER A 146 -0.74 12.16 16.75
CA SER A 146 -0.30 12.54 18.11
C SER A 146 -0.70 13.97 18.47
N SER A 147 -0.74 14.89 17.52
CA SER A 147 -1.12 16.29 17.72
C SER A 147 -2.60 16.50 17.95
N MET A 148 -3.47 15.58 17.50
CA MET A 148 -4.93 15.69 17.66
C MET A 148 -5.36 15.83 19.11
N GLY A 149 -4.65 15.18 20.04
CA GLY A 149 -4.95 15.24 21.46
C GLY A 149 -4.64 16.57 22.15
N PHE A 150 -3.92 17.46 21.49
CA PHE A 150 -3.55 18.79 21.98
C PHE A 150 -4.29 19.93 21.26
N ALA A 151 -5.07 19.60 20.24
CA ALA A 151 -5.76 20.62 19.45
C ALA A 151 -6.97 21.17 20.21
N SER A 152 -6.94 22.46 20.52
CA SER A 152 -8.02 23.19 21.18
C SER A 152 -9.02 23.81 20.21
N ASN A 153 -8.65 23.95 18.92
CA ASN A 153 -9.47 24.57 17.90
C ASN A 153 -10.08 23.53 16.97
N GLN A 154 -11.41 23.55 16.83
CA GLN A 154 -12.16 22.61 15.98
C GLN A 154 -11.71 22.66 14.51
N PHE A 155 -11.40 23.85 13.98
CA PHE A 155 -10.91 23.96 12.60
C PHE A 155 -9.57 23.28 12.41
N LEU A 156 -8.63 23.47 13.35
CA LEU A 156 -7.35 22.75 13.35
C LEU A 156 -7.57 21.23 13.40
N LEU A 157 -8.54 20.76 14.20
CA LEU A 157 -8.87 19.36 14.31
C LEU A 157 -9.39 18.79 12.99
N TYR A 158 -10.21 19.53 12.23
CA TYR A 158 -10.64 19.10 10.89
C TYR A 158 -9.45 18.91 9.94
N ILE A 159 -8.47 19.82 9.97
CA ILE A 159 -7.25 19.70 9.17
C ILE A 159 -6.44 18.47 9.58
N LEU A 160 -6.26 18.25 10.89
CA LEU A 160 -5.53 17.10 11.40
C LEU A 160 -6.23 15.78 11.04
N VAL A 161 -7.54 15.71 11.17
CA VAL A 161 -8.33 14.52 10.81
C VAL A 161 -8.27 14.23 9.30
N PHE A 162 -8.35 15.28 8.48
CA PHE A 162 -8.16 15.16 7.03
C PHE A 162 -6.79 14.57 6.67
N LEU A 163 -5.72 15.10 7.26
CA LEU A 163 -4.36 14.61 7.07
C LEU A 163 -4.16 13.20 7.62
N ALA A 164 -4.79 12.87 8.75
CA ALA A 164 -4.78 11.52 9.32
C ALA A 164 -5.43 10.50 8.36
N GLY A 165 -6.57 10.87 7.74
CA GLY A 165 -7.21 10.05 6.71
C GLY A 165 -6.32 9.86 5.49
N ALA A 166 -5.71 10.94 4.99
CA ALA A 166 -4.79 10.90 3.87
C ALA A 166 -3.56 10.00 4.15
N ALA A 167 -2.99 10.15 5.34
CA ALA A 167 -1.82 9.37 5.75
C ALA A 167 -2.12 7.89 5.93
N SER A 168 -3.22 7.53 6.63
CA SER A 168 -3.50 6.12 6.96
C SER A 168 -3.97 5.31 5.75
N ILE A 169 -5.02 5.75 5.08
CA ILE A 169 -5.61 5.02 3.94
C ILE A 169 -4.75 5.16 2.68
N GLY A 170 -4.15 6.35 2.47
CA GLY A 170 -3.19 6.58 1.40
C GLY A 170 -1.98 5.64 1.50
N SER A 171 -1.36 5.54 2.68
CA SER A 171 -0.24 4.63 2.91
C SER A 171 -0.61 3.17 2.68
N GLN A 172 -1.82 2.74 3.06
CA GLN A 172 -2.25 1.36 2.85
C GLN A 172 -2.28 1.00 1.37
N MET A 173 -2.84 1.84 0.52
CA MET A 173 -2.90 1.58 -0.94
C MET A 173 -1.51 1.55 -1.57
N LEU A 174 -0.64 2.47 -1.16
CA LEU A 174 0.75 2.49 -1.61
C LEU A 174 1.56 1.29 -1.13
N LEU A 175 1.27 0.75 0.06
CA LEU A 175 1.91 -0.47 0.55
C LEU A 175 1.61 -1.67 -0.35
N TYR A 176 0.38 -1.83 -0.86
CA TYR A 176 0.06 -2.87 -1.84
C TYR A 176 0.90 -2.73 -3.10
N SER A 177 1.02 -1.51 -3.63
CA SER A 177 1.85 -1.22 -4.81
C SER A 177 3.33 -1.51 -4.53
N TYR A 178 3.81 -1.21 -3.32
CA TYR A 178 5.20 -1.43 -2.93
C TYR A 178 5.53 -2.93 -2.83
N VAL A 179 4.66 -3.73 -2.22
CA VAL A 179 4.78 -5.20 -2.20
C VAL A 179 4.75 -5.77 -3.62
N ALA A 180 3.84 -5.25 -4.48
CA ALA A 180 3.72 -5.70 -5.86
C ALA A 180 4.97 -5.40 -6.70
N GLN A 181 5.68 -4.31 -6.41
CA GLN A 181 6.94 -3.97 -7.09
C GLN A 181 8.14 -4.73 -6.52
N TYR A 182 8.13 -5.07 -5.24
CA TYR A 182 9.24 -5.74 -4.57
C TYR A 182 9.34 -7.23 -4.96
N TYR A 183 8.21 -7.94 -5.01
CA TYR A 183 8.24 -9.38 -5.29
C TYR A 183 8.25 -9.69 -6.78
N PRO A 184 9.09 -10.68 -7.21
CA PRO A 184 9.03 -11.24 -8.57
C PRO A 184 7.65 -11.77 -8.92
N LEU A 185 7.32 -11.81 -10.22
CA LEU A 185 6.00 -12.23 -10.73
C LEU A 185 5.54 -13.59 -10.18
N ALA A 186 6.47 -14.54 -10.04
CA ALA A 186 6.16 -15.92 -9.59
C ALA A 186 5.58 -15.98 -8.17
N VAL A 187 6.03 -15.09 -7.27
CA VAL A 187 5.64 -15.10 -5.84
C VAL A 187 4.89 -13.83 -5.41
N ARG A 188 4.65 -12.91 -6.35
CA ARG A 188 4.01 -11.60 -6.09
C ARG A 188 2.62 -11.73 -5.45
N SER A 189 1.77 -12.58 -6.01
CA SER A 189 0.42 -12.82 -5.49
C SER A 189 0.46 -13.41 -4.08
N THR A 190 1.39 -14.31 -3.82
CA THR A 190 1.62 -14.88 -2.48
C THR A 190 2.10 -13.82 -1.51
N GLY A 191 3.04 -12.95 -1.92
CA GLY A 191 3.55 -11.84 -1.10
C GLY A 191 2.45 -10.84 -0.72
N ILE A 192 1.63 -10.42 -1.69
CA ILE A 192 0.48 -9.52 -1.46
C ILE A 192 -0.55 -10.20 -0.55
N GLY A 193 -0.89 -11.46 -0.83
CA GLY A 193 -1.89 -12.21 -0.07
C GLY A 193 -1.50 -12.36 1.40
N TRP A 194 -0.27 -12.77 1.69
CA TRP A 194 0.21 -12.93 3.06
C TRP A 194 0.38 -11.60 3.79
N SER A 195 0.91 -10.58 3.14
CA SER A 195 0.97 -9.23 3.73
C SER A 195 -0.42 -8.71 4.10
N SER A 196 -1.40 -8.90 3.20
CA SER A 196 -2.80 -8.54 3.46
C SER A 196 -3.41 -9.37 4.61
N ALA A 197 -3.14 -10.68 4.67
CA ALA A 197 -3.65 -11.56 5.73
C ALA A 197 -3.13 -11.14 7.11
N ILE A 198 -1.82 -10.89 7.24
CA ILE A 198 -1.22 -10.37 8.47
C ILE A 198 -1.77 -8.98 8.82
N GLY A 199 -1.95 -8.11 7.83
CA GLY A 199 -2.57 -6.80 8.02
C GLY A 199 -3.99 -6.90 8.60
N ARG A 200 -4.80 -7.88 8.16
CA ARG A 200 -6.15 -8.11 8.72
C ARG A 200 -6.14 -8.50 10.19
N MET A 201 -5.09 -9.16 10.67
CA MET A 201 -4.93 -9.39 12.12
C MET A 201 -4.75 -8.05 12.85
N GLY A 202 -3.99 -7.10 12.28
CA GLY A 202 -3.91 -5.74 12.80
C GLY A 202 -5.26 -5.02 12.82
N ALA A 203 -6.07 -5.19 11.77
CA ALA A 203 -7.43 -4.64 11.70
C ALA A 203 -8.36 -5.14 12.82
N ILE A 204 -8.17 -6.39 13.28
CA ILE A 204 -8.91 -6.96 14.41
C ILE A 204 -8.37 -6.39 15.74
N VAL A 205 -7.07 -6.35 15.89
CA VAL A 205 -6.41 -5.90 17.13
C VAL A 205 -6.63 -4.41 17.38
N GLY A 206 -6.66 -3.58 16.32
CA GLY A 206 -6.77 -2.12 16.42
C GLY A 206 -7.97 -1.65 17.26
N PRO A 207 -9.21 -1.98 16.89
CA PRO A 207 -10.38 -1.61 17.65
C PRO A 207 -10.38 -2.13 19.11
N ILE A 208 -9.85 -3.34 19.34
CA ILE A 208 -9.76 -3.94 20.68
C ILE A 208 -8.80 -3.13 21.55
N LEU A 209 -7.64 -2.76 20.99
CA LEU A 209 -6.62 -1.99 21.70
C LEU A 209 -7.14 -0.62 22.11
N ILE A 210 -7.78 0.12 21.19
CA ILE A 210 -8.36 1.44 21.51
C ILE A 210 -9.52 1.31 22.50
N GLY A 211 -10.36 0.27 22.37
CA GLY A 211 -11.42 0.00 23.34
C GLY A 211 -10.89 -0.20 24.76
N GLY A 212 -9.79 -0.94 24.89
CA GLY A 212 -9.09 -1.13 26.17
C GLY A 212 -8.51 0.18 26.72
N LEU A 213 -7.87 0.99 25.87
CA LEU A 213 -7.30 2.29 26.27
C LEU A 213 -8.38 3.27 26.75
N LEU A 214 -9.51 3.36 26.07
CA LEU A 214 -10.64 4.19 26.48
C LEU A 214 -11.23 3.73 27.81
N GLY A 215 -11.26 2.40 28.07
CA GLY A 215 -11.69 1.83 29.35
C GLY A 215 -10.78 2.21 30.52
N MET A 216 -9.54 2.61 30.29
CA MET A 216 -8.61 3.09 31.32
C MET A 216 -8.85 4.55 31.75
N ASN A 217 -9.78 5.26 31.09
CA ASN A 217 -10.08 6.67 31.36
C ASN A 217 -8.85 7.59 31.32
N LEU A 218 -7.91 7.30 30.40
CA LEU A 218 -6.72 8.12 30.21
C LEU A 218 -7.08 9.46 29.54
N PRO A 219 -6.31 10.53 29.82
CA PRO A 219 -6.46 11.79 29.08
C PRO A 219 -6.43 11.60 27.57
N ALA A 220 -7.23 12.36 26.81
CA ALA A 220 -7.41 12.20 25.38
C ALA A 220 -6.10 12.17 24.58
N HIS A 221 -5.10 12.98 24.98
CA HIS A 221 -3.82 13.04 24.31
C HIS A 221 -3.06 11.68 24.33
N PHE A 222 -3.16 10.90 25.41
CA PHE A 222 -2.56 9.55 25.44
C PHE A 222 -3.22 8.60 24.44
N ASN A 223 -4.54 8.67 24.29
CA ASN A 223 -5.27 7.83 23.33
C ASN A 223 -4.84 8.14 21.88
N PHE A 224 -4.68 9.42 21.52
CA PHE A 224 -4.22 9.81 20.20
C PHE A 224 -2.75 9.49 19.95
N MET A 225 -1.88 9.63 20.94
CA MET A 225 -0.48 9.19 20.84
C MET A 225 -0.39 7.67 20.64
N ALA A 226 -1.22 6.88 21.32
CA ALA A 226 -1.27 5.43 21.12
C ALA A 226 -1.69 5.03 19.71
N VAL A 227 -2.54 5.83 19.05
CA VAL A 227 -2.90 5.63 17.63
C VAL A 227 -1.77 6.06 16.70
N GLY A 228 -1.00 7.08 17.05
CA GLY A 228 0.13 7.57 16.26
C GLY A 228 1.33 6.63 16.25
N LEU A 229 1.55 5.88 17.33
CA LEU A 229 2.71 4.99 17.48
C LEU A 229 2.78 3.88 16.41
N PRO A 230 1.70 3.13 16.10
CA PRO A 230 1.75 2.13 15.03
C PRO A 230 2.06 2.72 13.66
N VAL A 231 1.63 3.96 13.37
CA VAL A 231 1.94 4.65 12.11
C VAL A 231 3.43 4.94 12.01
N LEU A 232 4.05 5.35 13.11
CA LEU A 232 5.50 5.55 13.17
C LEU A 232 6.24 4.22 12.94
N ILE A 233 5.75 3.12 13.53
CA ILE A 233 6.32 1.78 13.29
C ILE A 233 6.19 1.41 11.81
N THR A 234 5.07 1.73 11.15
CA THR A 234 4.92 1.54 9.69
C THR A 234 6.01 2.29 8.92
N ALA A 235 6.25 3.56 9.25
CA ALA A 235 7.28 4.37 8.59
C ALA A 235 8.69 3.79 8.80
N ILE A 236 9.01 3.35 10.01
CA ILE A 236 10.30 2.73 10.35
C ILE A 236 10.45 1.40 9.60
N ALA A 237 9.42 0.54 9.59
CA ALA A 237 9.46 -0.72 8.86
C ALA A 237 9.73 -0.50 7.37
N VAL A 238 9.02 0.46 6.75
CA VAL A 238 9.25 0.83 5.34
C VAL A 238 10.66 1.39 5.12
N ALA A 239 11.18 2.20 6.05
CA ALA A 239 12.54 2.75 5.96
C ALA A 239 13.60 1.65 5.95
N LEU A 240 13.41 0.60 6.74
CA LEU A 240 14.33 -0.53 6.87
C LEU A 240 14.25 -1.53 5.72
N ILE A 241 13.20 -1.51 4.88
CA ILE A 241 13.12 -2.38 3.70
C ILE A 241 14.27 -2.06 2.76
N MET A 242 15.14 -3.02 2.54
CA MET A 242 16.23 -2.91 1.59
C MET A 242 15.74 -3.17 0.18
N HIS A 243 16.00 -2.23 -0.75
CA HIS A 243 15.82 -2.48 -2.17
C HIS A 243 16.98 -3.37 -2.63
N GLU A 244 16.71 -4.64 -2.83
CA GLU A 244 17.60 -5.45 -3.66
C GLU A 244 17.43 -4.94 -5.10
N ASN A 245 18.53 -4.43 -5.69
CA ASN A 245 18.57 -3.97 -7.07
C ASN A 245 18.40 -5.17 -8.03
N GLU A 246 17.22 -5.74 -8.10
CA GLU A 246 16.85 -6.71 -9.15
C GLU A 246 16.80 -6.02 -10.54
N ALA A 247 16.60 -4.71 -10.59
CA ALA A 247 16.69 -3.92 -11.81
C ALA A 247 18.07 -4.03 -12.48
N ASN A 248 19.15 -4.24 -11.72
CA ASN A 248 20.48 -4.44 -12.27
C ASN A 248 20.74 -5.85 -12.84
N LYS A 249 19.91 -6.84 -12.50
CA LYS A 249 20.01 -8.19 -13.08
C LYS A 249 19.25 -8.33 -14.38
N ILE A 250 18.26 -7.48 -14.63
CA ILE A 250 17.50 -7.46 -15.90
C ILE A 250 18.25 -6.65 -16.98
N GLY A 251 19.06 -5.66 -16.58
CA GLY A 251 19.85 -4.84 -17.50
C GLY A 251 21.08 -5.54 -18.11
N SER A 252 21.45 -6.73 -17.64
CA SER A 252 22.57 -7.52 -18.17
C SER A 252 22.16 -8.62 -19.17
N VAL A 253 20.90 -8.65 -19.58
CA VAL A 253 20.50 -9.47 -20.73
C VAL A 253 20.82 -8.65 -22.00
N GLU A 254 22.05 -8.80 -22.49
CA GLU A 254 22.40 -8.38 -23.85
C GLU A 254 21.36 -8.93 -24.85
N PRO A 255 20.88 -8.10 -25.78
CA PRO A 255 20.07 -8.63 -26.87
C PRO A 255 20.91 -9.64 -27.63
N ALA A 256 20.56 -10.92 -27.51
CA ALA A 256 21.10 -11.94 -28.41
C ALA A 256 20.65 -11.61 -29.85
N VAL A 257 21.39 -10.72 -30.50
CA VAL A 257 21.31 -10.53 -31.95
C VAL A 257 21.92 -11.79 -32.54
N SER A 258 21.06 -12.75 -32.85
CA SER A 258 21.41 -13.88 -33.71
C SER A 258 21.92 -13.33 -35.06
N LYS A 259 23.21 -13.39 -35.26
CA LYS A 259 23.79 -13.30 -36.59
C LYS A 259 23.47 -14.62 -37.31
N ALA A 260 22.56 -14.57 -38.25
CA ALA A 260 22.44 -15.51 -39.34
C ALA A 260 22.23 -14.73 -40.63
#